data_72e935a84216710280fb0502f02548f7
#
_entry.id   72e935a84216710280fb0502f02548f7
#
_cell.length_a   1.000
_cell.length_b   1.000
_cell.length_c   1.000
_cell.angle_alpha   90.00
_cell.angle_beta   90.00
_cell.angle_gamma   90.00
#
_symmetry.space_group_name_H-M   'P 1'
#
loop_
_entity.id
_entity.type
_entity.pdbx_description
1 polymer ?
#
loop_
_entity_poly.entity_id
_entity_poly.type
_entity_poly.pdbx_seq_one_letter_code
_entity_poly.pdbx_strand_id
1 'polypeptide(L)'
;MSLGLPSFSMIFSGKAVSAIERSARGIVAMILTDGTEGGKDLNIYKKVDEVDFQNWTEQNYNYLKLVFAGAPSTVITIRRAENAEGYNAELKKLKDLKWNYLTIPGLGSTDTTTISAWIKQYRDDERKTFKAVLAPCKGDHEGIINLTTE
;
A
#
# COMPACT_ATOMS: atom_id res chain seq x y z
N MET A 1 -49.52 -12.16 -38.22
CA MET A 1 -48.06 -12.20 -38.03
C MET A 1 -47.70 -11.40 -36.79
N SER A 2 -47.30 -12.11 -35.74
CA SER A 2 -46.82 -11.44 -34.51
C SER A 2 -45.33 -11.10 -34.71
N LEU A 3 -45.01 -9.83 -34.79
CA LEU A 3 -43.66 -9.36 -34.75
C LEU A 3 -43.17 -9.46 -33.30
N GLY A 4 -42.42 -10.53 -32.99
CA GLY A 4 -41.78 -10.68 -31.69
C GLY A 4 -40.84 -9.53 -31.43
N LEU A 5 -41.02 -8.83 -30.30
CA LEU A 5 -40.09 -7.83 -29.82
C LEU A 5 -38.71 -8.48 -29.55
N PRO A 6 -37.61 -7.86 -29.97
CA PRO A 6 -36.28 -8.39 -29.67
C PRO A 6 -36.06 -8.39 -28.16
N SER A 7 -35.79 -9.58 -27.60
CA SER A 7 -35.39 -9.72 -26.20
C SER A 7 -33.88 -9.41 -26.05
N PHE A 8 -33.55 -8.35 -25.36
CA PHE A 8 -32.18 -8.07 -24.97
C PHE A 8 -31.87 -8.74 -23.61
N SER A 9 -30.99 -9.72 -23.63
CA SER A 9 -30.45 -10.30 -22.40
C SER A 9 -29.13 -9.61 -22.10
N MET A 10 -29.12 -8.77 -21.08
CA MET A 10 -27.86 -8.21 -20.53
C MET A 10 -27.31 -9.18 -19.48
N ILE A 11 -26.26 -9.89 -19.82
CA ILE A 11 -25.51 -10.69 -18.87
C ILE A 11 -24.40 -9.79 -18.30
N PHE A 12 -24.62 -9.23 -17.11
CA PHE A 12 -23.54 -8.60 -16.34
C PHE A 12 -22.63 -9.70 -15.81
N SER A 13 -21.43 -9.84 -16.39
CA SER A 13 -20.48 -10.82 -15.88
C SER A 13 -19.95 -10.35 -14.53
N GLY A 14 -19.96 -11.21 -13.51
CA GLY A 14 -19.49 -10.92 -12.16
C GLY A 14 -18.02 -10.47 -12.06
N LYS A 15 -17.25 -10.59 -13.16
CA LYS A 15 -15.89 -10.06 -13.28
C LYS A 15 -15.84 -8.53 -13.26
N ALA A 16 -16.83 -7.84 -13.79
CA ALA A 16 -16.89 -6.37 -13.77
C ALA A 16 -17.14 -5.85 -12.35
N VAL A 17 -18.02 -6.49 -11.59
CA VAL A 17 -18.31 -6.14 -10.19
C VAL A 17 -17.08 -6.33 -9.33
N SER A 18 -16.38 -7.46 -9.46
CA SER A 18 -15.14 -7.71 -8.68
C SER A 18 -13.99 -6.75 -9.04
N ALA A 19 -13.91 -6.27 -10.27
CA ALA A 19 -12.92 -5.28 -10.68
C ALA A 19 -13.22 -3.89 -10.09
N ILE A 20 -14.50 -3.50 -10.04
CA ILE A 20 -14.94 -2.25 -9.42
C ILE A 20 -14.70 -2.28 -7.91
N GLU A 21 -15.05 -3.37 -7.23
CA GLU A 21 -14.79 -3.54 -5.79
C GLU A 21 -13.30 -3.49 -5.45
N ARG A 22 -12.43 -4.10 -6.25
CA ARG A 22 -10.97 -4.02 -6.05
C ARG A 22 -10.44 -2.60 -6.24
N SER A 23 -10.90 -1.89 -7.26
CA SER A 23 -10.45 -0.51 -7.49
C SER A 23 -10.87 0.44 -6.37
N ALA A 24 -11.97 0.16 -5.68
CA ALA A 24 -12.46 0.91 -4.54
C ALA A 24 -11.63 0.69 -3.26
N ARG A 25 -10.90 -0.41 -3.15
CA ARG A 25 -10.15 -0.79 -1.92
C ARG A 25 -8.80 -0.08 -1.76
N GLY A 26 -8.35 0.64 -2.75
CA GLY A 26 -7.14 1.46 -2.69
C GLY A 26 -5.84 0.68 -2.92
N ILE A 27 -4.76 1.44 -3.04
CA ILE A 27 -3.40 0.97 -3.26
C ILE A 27 -2.62 1.16 -1.95
N VAL A 28 -2.01 0.09 -1.45
CA VAL A 28 -1.19 0.12 -0.24
C VAL A 28 0.28 0.15 -0.62
N ALA A 29 1.01 1.13 -0.10
CA ALA A 29 2.46 1.18 -0.17
C ALA A 29 3.07 0.66 1.14
N MET A 30 4.12 -0.13 1.04
CA MET A 30 4.88 -0.65 2.18
C MET A 30 6.36 -0.36 2.00
N ILE A 31 7.02 0.10 3.05
CA ILE A 31 8.48 0.12 3.13
C ILE A 31 8.89 -1.01 4.07
N LEU A 32 9.65 -1.95 3.55
CA LEU A 32 10.09 -3.14 4.28
C LEU A 32 11.60 -3.17 4.37
N THR A 33 12.14 -3.18 5.58
CA THR A 33 13.58 -3.38 5.81
C THR A 33 13.90 -4.86 5.61
N ASP A 34 14.75 -5.16 4.63
CA ASP A 34 15.04 -6.54 4.23
C ASP A 34 16.44 -6.64 3.61
N GLY A 35 17.24 -7.56 4.13
CA GLY A 35 18.61 -7.84 3.66
C GLY A 35 18.70 -9.02 2.68
N THR A 36 17.58 -9.63 2.25
CA THR A 36 17.59 -10.79 1.34
C THR A 36 18.14 -10.40 -0.02
N GLU A 37 19.13 -11.13 -0.49
CA GLU A 37 19.76 -10.91 -1.79
C GLU A 37 18.81 -11.29 -2.95
N GLY A 38 18.96 -10.63 -4.09
CA GLY A 38 18.28 -10.97 -5.35
C GLY A 38 16.90 -10.35 -5.54
N GLY A 39 16.31 -9.75 -4.51
CA GLY A 39 15.03 -9.06 -4.65
C GLY A 39 15.16 -7.65 -5.24
N LYS A 40 14.16 -7.21 -6.01
CA LYS A 40 14.10 -5.85 -6.53
C LYS A 40 13.79 -4.85 -5.42
N ASP A 41 14.31 -3.63 -5.54
CA ASP A 41 14.03 -2.53 -4.60
C ASP A 41 12.57 -2.09 -4.61
N LEU A 42 11.95 -2.09 -5.78
CA LEU A 42 10.56 -1.74 -5.99
C LEU A 42 9.81 -2.90 -6.63
N ASN A 43 8.71 -3.32 -6.00
CA ASN A 43 7.81 -4.31 -6.56
C ASN A 43 6.37 -3.82 -6.51
N ILE A 44 5.58 -4.26 -7.47
CA ILE A 44 4.14 -3.97 -7.55
C ILE A 44 3.41 -5.30 -7.71
N TYR A 45 2.59 -5.63 -6.72
CA TYR A 45 1.84 -6.89 -6.65
C TYR A 45 0.34 -6.62 -6.71
N LYS A 46 -0.38 -7.39 -7.49
CA LYS A 46 -1.85 -7.38 -7.56
C LYS A 46 -2.49 -8.54 -6.79
N LYS A 47 -1.70 -9.57 -6.54
CA LYS A 47 -2.12 -10.78 -5.81
C LYS A 47 -1.00 -11.28 -4.93
N VAL A 48 -1.35 -11.99 -3.86
CA VAL A 48 -0.37 -12.61 -2.97
C VAL A 48 0.49 -13.67 -3.67
N ASP A 49 -0.05 -14.37 -4.65
CA ASP A 49 0.64 -15.41 -5.40
C ASP A 49 1.79 -14.87 -6.29
N GLU A 50 1.83 -13.56 -6.52
CA GLU A 50 2.92 -12.88 -7.24
C GLU A 50 4.13 -12.59 -6.34
N VAL A 51 3.99 -12.78 -5.02
CA VAL A 51 5.05 -12.55 -4.04
C VAL A 51 5.90 -13.80 -3.91
N ASP A 52 7.13 -13.73 -4.42
CA ASP A 52 8.09 -14.81 -4.24
C ASP A 52 8.67 -14.79 -2.81
N PHE A 53 8.42 -15.87 -2.06
CA PHE A 53 8.92 -16.04 -0.70
C PHE A 53 10.45 -15.94 -0.61
N GLN A 54 11.18 -16.40 -1.64
CA GLN A 54 12.65 -16.38 -1.63
C GLN A 54 13.25 -14.97 -1.66
N ASN A 55 12.46 -13.99 -2.08
CA ASN A 55 12.90 -12.59 -2.18
C ASN A 55 12.67 -11.79 -0.89
N TRP A 56 12.13 -12.39 0.16
CA TRP A 56 11.79 -11.72 1.40
C TRP A 56 12.16 -12.55 2.62
N THR A 57 12.47 -11.89 3.73
CA THR A 57 12.51 -12.56 5.03
C THR A 57 11.13 -13.12 5.36
N GLU A 58 11.07 -14.19 6.15
CA GLU A 58 9.79 -14.81 6.56
C GLU A 58 8.84 -13.79 7.21
N GLN A 59 9.38 -12.90 8.03
CA GLN A 59 8.61 -11.85 8.70
C GLN A 59 7.98 -10.90 7.69
N ASN A 60 8.74 -10.41 6.71
CA ASN A 60 8.25 -9.49 5.69
C ASN A 60 7.25 -10.16 4.74
N TYR A 61 7.48 -11.42 4.41
CA TYR A 61 6.51 -12.20 3.64
C TYR A 61 5.16 -12.35 4.40
N ASN A 62 5.21 -12.57 5.72
CA ASN A 62 4.01 -12.61 6.55
C ASN A 62 3.29 -11.26 6.60
N TYR A 63 4.00 -10.13 6.67
CA TYR A 63 3.39 -8.81 6.57
C TYR A 63 2.69 -8.61 5.23
N LEU A 64 3.29 -9.05 4.13
CA LEU A 64 2.67 -8.98 2.81
C LEU A 64 1.39 -9.81 2.74
N LYS A 65 1.38 -11.03 3.28
CA LYS A 65 0.15 -11.85 3.38
C LYS A 65 -0.94 -11.15 4.17
N LEU A 66 -0.60 -10.53 5.30
CA LEU A 66 -1.57 -9.81 6.12
C LEU A 66 -2.16 -8.61 5.39
N VAL A 67 -1.35 -7.85 4.64
CA VAL A 67 -1.88 -6.74 3.83
C VAL A 67 -2.80 -7.24 2.73
N PHE A 68 -2.47 -8.34 2.05
CA PHE A 68 -3.35 -8.96 1.06
C PHE A 68 -4.64 -9.54 1.64
N ALA A 69 -4.65 -9.94 2.93
CA ALA A 69 -5.88 -10.33 3.61
C ALA A 69 -6.90 -9.18 3.68
N GLY A 70 -6.45 -7.91 3.70
CA GLY A 70 -7.28 -6.72 3.55
C GLY A 70 -7.78 -6.48 2.12
N ALA A 71 -7.41 -7.32 1.18
CA ALA A 71 -7.79 -7.30 -0.24
C ALA A 71 -7.59 -5.93 -0.93
N PRO A 72 -6.41 -5.29 -0.85
CA PRO A 72 -6.11 -4.08 -1.60
C PRO A 72 -6.17 -4.35 -3.12
N SER A 73 -6.33 -3.29 -3.90
CA SER A 73 -6.26 -3.41 -5.36
C SER A 73 -4.84 -3.70 -5.86
N THR A 74 -3.87 -3.14 -5.16
CA THR A 74 -2.44 -3.27 -5.48
C THR A 74 -1.62 -3.04 -4.22
N VAL A 75 -0.53 -3.76 -4.06
CA VAL A 75 0.49 -3.54 -3.03
C VAL A 75 1.79 -3.12 -3.71
N ILE A 76 2.30 -1.96 -3.33
CA ILE A 76 3.61 -1.45 -3.77
C ILE A 76 4.57 -1.67 -2.61
N THR A 77 5.67 -2.37 -2.84
CA THR A 77 6.71 -2.57 -1.83
C THR A 77 7.98 -1.85 -2.22
N ILE A 78 8.56 -1.14 -1.27
CA ILE A 78 9.91 -0.60 -1.39
C ILE A 78 10.79 -1.30 -0.37
N ARG A 79 11.86 -1.91 -0.86
CA ARG A 79 12.88 -2.53 -0.03
C ARG A 79 13.81 -1.44 0.50
N ARG A 80 14.07 -1.49 1.80
CA ARG A 80 15.04 -0.67 2.50
C ARG A 80 16.15 -1.57 3.02
N ALA A 81 17.41 -1.18 2.81
CA ALA A 81 18.54 -1.91 3.36
C ALA A 81 18.56 -1.83 4.89
N GLU A 82 19.02 -2.87 5.56
CA GLU A 82 19.08 -2.93 7.04
C GLU A 82 19.98 -1.84 7.64
N ASN A 83 21.03 -1.47 6.92
CA ASN A 83 21.99 -0.43 7.33
C ASN A 83 21.64 0.97 6.82
N ALA A 84 20.49 1.18 6.21
CA ALA A 84 20.09 2.49 5.71
C ALA A 84 19.76 3.44 6.87
N GLU A 85 20.14 4.71 6.74
CA GLU A 85 19.78 5.74 7.69
C GLU A 85 18.52 6.49 7.24
N GLY A 86 17.52 6.54 8.13
CA GLY A 86 16.24 7.21 7.85
C GLY A 86 15.44 6.57 6.70
N TYR A 87 14.49 7.30 6.13
CA TYR A 87 13.54 6.84 5.11
C TYR A 87 13.44 7.75 3.89
N ASN A 88 14.29 8.76 3.78
CA ASN A 88 14.20 9.79 2.74
C ASN A 88 14.32 9.22 1.31
N ALA A 89 15.17 8.21 1.12
CA ALA A 89 15.37 7.58 -0.19
C ALA A 89 14.11 6.83 -0.65
N GLU A 90 13.49 6.10 0.27
CA GLU A 90 12.27 5.32 0.02
C GLU A 90 11.06 6.23 -0.19
N LEU A 91 10.92 7.28 0.62
CA LEU A 91 9.87 8.29 0.48
C LEU A 91 9.97 9.04 -0.84
N LYS A 92 11.19 9.33 -1.31
CA LYS A 92 11.41 9.94 -2.62
C LYS A 92 10.93 9.02 -3.77
N LYS A 93 11.15 7.71 -3.67
CA LYS A 93 10.62 6.74 -4.64
C LYS A 93 9.09 6.71 -4.62
N LEU A 94 8.46 6.84 -3.44
CA LEU A 94 7.00 6.85 -3.27
C LEU A 94 6.34 8.12 -3.79
N LYS A 95 7.04 9.25 -3.78
CA LYS A 95 6.49 10.55 -4.19
C LYS A 95 5.85 10.52 -5.59
N ASP A 96 6.51 9.84 -6.53
CA ASP A 96 6.13 9.80 -7.94
C ASP A 96 5.14 8.67 -8.27
N LEU A 97 4.80 7.84 -7.28
CA LEU A 97 3.88 6.73 -7.44
C LEU A 97 2.47 7.08 -6.95
N LYS A 98 1.48 6.44 -7.55
CA LYS A 98 0.09 6.57 -7.10
C LYS A 98 -0.20 5.50 -6.03
N TRP A 99 -0.54 5.94 -4.83
CA TRP A 99 -0.94 5.08 -3.73
C TRP A 99 -1.90 5.82 -2.78
N ASN A 100 -2.55 5.10 -1.88
CA ASN A 100 -3.55 5.65 -0.96
C ASN A 100 -3.10 5.56 0.50
N TYR A 101 -2.49 4.44 0.89
CA TYR A 101 -2.07 4.17 2.26
C TYR A 101 -0.61 3.73 2.31
N LEU A 102 0.15 4.28 3.24
CA LEU A 102 1.53 3.86 3.53
C LEU A 102 1.55 3.16 4.90
N THR A 103 2.23 2.04 4.97
CA THR A 103 2.55 1.36 6.24
C THR A 103 4.02 0.94 6.25
N ILE A 104 4.64 1.03 7.42
CA ILE A 104 6.05 0.69 7.64
C ILE A 104 6.12 -0.14 8.92
N PRO A 105 6.12 -1.47 8.80
CA PRO A 105 6.26 -2.34 9.96
C PRO A 105 7.59 -2.12 10.68
N GLY A 106 7.57 -2.13 12.01
CA GLY A 106 8.77 -1.96 12.84
C GLY A 106 9.32 -0.54 12.90
N LEU A 107 8.52 0.47 12.54
CA LEU A 107 8.95 1.87 12.56
C LEU A 107 9.23 2.35 13.99
N GLY A 108 10.40 2.98 14.20
CA GLY A 108 10.76 3.60 15.47
C GLY A 108 10.05 4.95 15.71
N SER A 109 9.95 5.36 16.95
CA SER A 109 9.24 6.61 17.34
C SER A 109 9.84 7.87 16.71
N THR A 110 11.16 7.94 16.55
CA THR A 110 11.86 9.06 15.90
C THR A 110 11.50 9.14 14.41
N ASP A 111 11.52 8.01 13.72
CA ASP A 111 11.21 7.94 12.30
C ASP A 111 9.74 8.21 12.03
N THR A 112 8.85 7.81 12.95
CA THR A 112 7.41 8.12 12.90
C THR A 112 7.18 9.63 12.78
N THR A 113 7.93 10.45 13.52
CA THR A 113 7.83 11.90 13.45
C THR A 113 8.23 12.43 12.07
N THR A 114 9.34 11.92 11.52
CA THR A 114 9.85 12.31 10.19
C THR A 114 8.86 11.96 9.10
N ILE A 115 8.29 10.75 9.12
CA ILE A 115 7.31 10.29 8.14
C ILE A 115 6.01 11.08 8.26
N SER A 116 5.56 11.34 9.49
CA SER A 116 4.37 12.17 9.74
C SER A 116 4.53 13.58 9.16
N ALA A 117 5.71 14.22 9.37
CA ALA A 117 6.02 15.53 8.82
C ALA A 117 6.01 15.50 7.28
N TRP A 118 6.60 14.48 6.66
CA TRP A 118 6.61 14.30 5.21
C TRP A 118 5.19 14.16 4.65
N ILE A 119 4.34 13.34 5.26
CA ILE A 119 2.93 13.18 4.84
C ILE A 119 2.18 14.51 4.91
N LYS A 120 2.31 15.24 6.03
CA LYS A 120 1.67 16.55 6.21
C LYS A 120 2.09 17.52 5.12
N GLN A 121 3.39 17.69 4.91
CA GLN A 121 3.94 18.59 3.90
C GLN A 121 3.37 18.30 2.51
N TYR A 122 3.39 17.05 2.05
CA TYR A 122 2.91 16.73 0.70
C TYR A 122 1.40 16.83 0.55
N ARG A 123 0.64 16.65 1.62
CA ARG A 123 -0.81 16.89 1.60
C ARG A 123 -1.14 18.36 1.54
N ASP A 124 -0.46 19.17 2.34
CA ASP A 124 -0.73 20.60 2.46
C ASP A 124 -0.21 21.38 1.25
N ASP A 125 1.02 21.10 0.81
CA ASP A 125 1.70 21.85 -0.27
C ASP A 125 1.33 21.32 -1.67
N GLU A 126 1.30 19.99 -1.86
CA GLU A 126 1.09 19.37 -3.16
C GLU A 126 -0.33 18.78 -3.34
N ARG A 127 -1.23 18.97 -2.37
CA ARG A 127 -2.62 18.47 -2.38
C ARG A 127 -2.74 16.96 -2.64
N LYS A 128 -1.77 16.19 -2.17
CA LYS A 128 -1.83 14.73 -2.24
C LYS A 128 -2.89 14.20 -1.29
N THR A 129 -3.54 13.11 -1.64
CA THR A 129 -4.64 12.53 -0.84
C THR A 129 -4.24 11.28 -0.07
N PHE A 130 -2.99 10.87 -0.14
CA PHE A 130 -2.49 9.68 0.54
C PHE A 130 -2.42 9.85 2.07
N LYS A 131 -2.46 8.73 2.79
CA LYS A 131 -2.41 8.66 4.25
C LYS A 131 -1.33 7.67 4.70
N ALA A 132 -0.78 7.88 5.89
CA ALA A 132 0.08 6.90 6.53
C ALA A 132 -0.60 6.28 7.76
N VAL A 133 -0.42 4.97 7.92
CA VAL A 133 -0.84 4.21 9.10
C VAL A 133 0.41 4.00 9.94
N LEU A 134 0.51 4.70 11.07
CA LEU A 134 1.70 4.77 11.91
C LEU A 134 1.38 4.35 13.35
N ALA A 135 2.32 3.64 13.97
CA ALA A 135 2.23 3.24 15.37
C ALA A 135 3.62 3.37 16.04
N PRO A 136 3.70 3.86 17.29
CA PRO A 136 2.82 4.85 17.91
C PRO A 136 3.09 6.25 17.33
N CYS A 137 2.06 7.01 17.03
CA CYS A 137 2.20 8.36 16.48
C CYS A 137 1.30 9.34 17.24
N LYS A 138 1.82 10.50 17.61
CA LYS A 138 1.05 11.62 18.17
C LYS A 138 0.68 12.64 17.09
N GLY A 139 0.59 12.22 15.84
CA GLY A 139 0.26 13.08 14.72
C GLY A 139 -1.23 13.38 14.67
N ASP A 140 -1.63 14.61 15.01
CA ASP A 140 -3.00 15.10 14.80
C ASP A 140 -3.08 15.73 13.41
N HIS A 141 -3.43 14.91 12.42
CA HIS A 141 -3.58 15.35 11.03
C HIS A 141 -4.41 14.32 10.24
N GLU A 142 -5.24 14.78 9.32
CA GLU A 142 -6.12 13.92 8.49
C GLU A 142 -5.39 12.89 7.61
N GLY A 143 -4.10 13.14 7.32
CA GLY A 143 -3.22 12.23 6.58
C GLY A 143 -2.59 11.15 7.45
N ILE A 144 -2.79 11.15 8.76
CA ILE A 144 -2.17 10.21 9.69
C ILE A 144 -3.26 9.37 10.37
N ILE A 145 -3.16 8.06 10.22
CA ILE A 145 -3.96 7.09 10.95
C ILE A 145 -3.08 6.56 12.06
N ASN A 146 -3.41 6.92 13.28
CA ASN A 146 -2.65 6.52 14.46
C ASN A 146 -3.13 5.17 14.98
N LEU A 147 -2.22 4.18 15.06
CA LEU A 147 -2.48 2.92 15.71
C LEU A 147 -2.01 3.02 17.17
N THR A 148 -2.96 3.15 18.08
CA THR A 148 -2.71 3.04 19.52
C THR A 148 -2.83 1.58 19.93
N THR A 149 -1.76 1.02 20.48
CA THR A 149 -1.85 -0.24 21.25
C THR A 149 -2.23 0.12 22.67
N GLU A 150 -3.37 -0.35 23.15
CA GLU A 150 -3.71 -0.37 24.55
C GLU A 150 -2.89 -1.42 25.29
#